data_c20afed708d3b36725a0210b20659e89
#
_entry.id   c20afed708d3b36725a0210b20659e89
#
_cell.length_a   1.000
_cell.length_b   1.000
_cell.length_c   1.000
_cell.angle_alpha   90.00
_cell.angle_beta   90.00
_cell.angle_gamma   90.00
#
_symmetry.space_group_name_H-M   'P 1'
#
loop_
_entity.id
_entity.type
_entity.pdbx_description
1 polymer ?
#
loop_
_entity_poly.entity_id
_entity_poly.type
_entity_poly.pdbx_seq_one_letter_code
_entity_poly.pdbx_strand_id
1 'polypeptide(L)'
;LATQHTMDYAFFQSYWWLLISVLGALLVFLLFVQGGQSLFFSLGKEQLERKLLVNSVGRKWEFTFTTLVVFGGGFFASFPLFYSTSFGGAYWVWMLILFCFIIQAVSYEYQNKNGNVLGSRTYQTFLFINGLLAPILLGAAVSTFFTGSAFMVNRDAIADLSGASQVISEWLPYKGIQLHGLEAVLNIWNVVFGLAVFFLARTTALLFFINNIDDETIYKRSRGALAWNAAIFLILFLAYLFFLLTKQGFAYDPANPEVTYLVDYKYWKNLIEMPAVFAVFFIGVVLVLAGILLTLLKEGFRKGIWFEGIGVVLTALALFLIAGWNNTSYYPAYSADMPELINHSLNIRNSSSSSFTLKTMSFVSLLLSLIHLSEPTRQ
;
A
#
# COMPACT_ATOMS: atom_id res chain seq x y z
N LEU A 1 -28.81 24.41 9.85
CA LEU A 1 -28.78 23.58 8.64
C LEU A 1 -27.41 23.61 7.96
N ALA A 2 -26.79 24.75 7.69
CA ALA A 2 -25.48 24.85 7.04
C ALA A 2 -24.36 24.18 7.87
N THR A 3 -24.31 24.43 9.17
CA THR A 3 -23.34 23.84 10.09
C THR A 3 -23.48 22.31 10.20
N GLN A 4 -24.70 21.82 10.20
CA GLN A 4 -24.96 20.37 10.24
C GLN A 4 -24.54 19.68 8.94
N HIS A 5 -24.76 20.34 7.79
CA HIS A 5 -24.35 19.85 6.49
C HIS A 5 -22.82 19.78 6.32
N THR A 6 -22.09 20.76 6.88
CA THR A 6 -20.62 20.77 6.88
C THR A 6 -20.03 19.70 7.81
N MET A 7 -20.61 19.48 8.98
CA MET A 7 -20.20 18.41 9.89
C MET A 7 -20.40 17.02 9.28
N ASP A 8 -21.55 16.78 8.64
CA ASP A 8 -21.84 15.54 7.93
C ASP A 8 -20.82 15.28 6.81
N TYR A 9 -20.46 16.30 6.03
CA TYR A 9 -19.50 16.18 4.95
C TYR A 9 -18.11 15.81 5.48
N ALA A 10 -17.65 16.51 6.51
CA ALA A 10 -16.37 16.24 7.16
C ALA A 10 -16.29 14.82 7.73
N PHE A 11 -17.40 14.30 8.26
CA PHE A 11 -17.49 12.91 8.72
C PHE A 11 -17.28 11.94 7.56
N PHE A 12 -17.99 12.10 6.43
CA PHE A 12 -17.86 11.19 5.29
C PHE A 12 -16.47 11.25 4.64
N GLN A 13 -15.81 12.39 4.59
CA GLN A 13 -14.42 12.50 4.14
C GLN A 13 -13.47 11.66 5.01
N SER A 14 -13.62 11.76 6.34
CA SER A 14 -12.81 10.98 7.29
C SER A 14 -13.14 9.48 7.25
N TYR A 15 -14.42 9.14 7.07
CA TYR A 15 -14.88 7.75 6.93
C TYR A 15 -14.32 7.09 5.66
N TRP A 16 -14.35 7.78 4.52
CA TRP A 16 -13.79 7.23 3.29
C TRP A 16 -12.27 7.11 3.36
N TRP A 17 -11.59 8.01 4.06
CA TRP A 17 -10.16 7.82 4.34
C TRP A 17 -9.90 6.56 5.17
N LEU A 18 -10.72 6.28 6.16
CA LEU A 18 -10.63 5.03 6.92
C LEU A 18 -10.81 3.81 6.02
N LEU A 19 -11.82 3.80 5.14
CA LEU A 19 -12.06 2.66 4.22
C LEU A 19 -10.88 2.45 3.27
N ILE A 20 -10.34 3.52 2.68
CA ILE A 20 -9.15 3.45 1.82
C ILE A 20 -7.95 2.93 2.62
N SER A 21 -7.78 3.39 3.87
CA SER A 21 -6.70 2.93 4.75
C SER A 21 -6.80 1.44 5.07
N VAL A 22 -8.01 0.92 5.27
CA VAL A 22 -8.25 -0.52 5.45
C VAL A 22 -7.90 -1.30 4.19
N LEU A 23 -8.30 -0.82 3.00
CA LEU A 23 -7.95 -1.46 1.74
C LEU A 23 -6.43 -1.48 1.51
N GLY A 24 -5.76 -0.36 1.78
CA GLY A 24 -4.30 -0.28 1.71
C GLY A 24 -3.60 -1.24 2.69
N ALA A 25 -4.10 -1.33 3.92
CA ALA A 25 -3.59 -2.25 4.93
C ALA A 25 -3.77 -3.72 4.53
N LEU A 26 -4.93 -4.09 3.99
CA LEU A 26 -5.18 -5.42 3.46
C LEU A 26 -4.26 -5.73 2.26
N LEU A 27 -4.04 -4.75 1.38
CA LEU A 27 -3.12 -4.91 0.25
C LEU A 27 -1.70 -5.19 0.73
N VAL A 28 -1.20 -4.48 1.73
CA VAL A 28 0.14 -4.72 2.31
C VAL A 28 0.28 -6.16 2.81
N PHE A 29 -0.72 -6.67 3.52
CA PHE A 29 -0.74 -8.07 3.93
C PHE A 29 -0.73 -9.02 2.73
N LEU A 30 -1.59 -8.80 1.74
CA LEU A 30 -1.73 -9.66 0.57
C LEU A 30 -0.50 -9.69 -0.33
N LEU A 31 0.43 -8.74 -0.19
CA LEU A 31 1.73 -8.78 -0.88
C LEU A 31 2.58 -9.99 -0.50
N PHE A 32 2.17 -10.81 0.47
CA PHE A 32 2.82 -12.10 0.72
C PHE A 32 2.84 -13.00 -0.53
N VAL A 33 1.91 -12.84 -1.45
CA VAL A 33 1.90 -13.55 -2.75
C VAL A 33 3.17 -13.20 -3.52
N GLN A 34 3.47 -11.90 -3.68
CA GLN A 34 4.69 -11.41 -4.34
C GLN A 34 5.94 -11.81 -3.55
N GLY A 35 5.90 -11.68 -2.22
CA GLY A 35 6.97 -12.16 -1.35
C GLY A 35 7.29 -13.63 -1.57
N GLY A 36 6.26 -14.48 -1.68
CA GLY A 36 6.37 -15.90 -1.98
C GLY A 36 6.97 -16.19 -3.36
N GLN A 37 6.56 -15.42 -4.37
CA GLN A 37 7.10 -15.52 -5.73
C GLN A 37 8.61 -15.26 -5.76
N SER A 38 9.08 -14.29 -4.99
CA SER A 38 10.51 -13.97 -4.88
C SER A 38 11.34 -15.07 -4.19
N LEU A 39 10.69 -16.04 -3.55
CA LEU A 39 11.32 -17.13 -2.80
C LEU A 39 11.34 -18.47 -3.56
N PHE A 40 10.71 -18.59 -4.73
CA PHE A 40 10.57 -19.86 -5.44
C PHE A 40 11.88 -20.57 -5.70
N PHE A 41 12.91 -19.86 -6.12
CA PHE A 41 14.21 -20.47 -6.43
C PHE A 41 15.11 -20.66 -5.20
N SER A 42 14.86 -19.91 -4.14
CA SER A 42 15.63 -20.06 -2.90
C SER A 42 15.12 -21.20 -2.03
N LEU A 43 13.82 -21.40 -1.94
CA LEU A 43 13.17 -22.45 -1.16
C LEU A 43 13.01 -23.75 -1.97
N GLY A 44 12.57 -23.66 -3.24
CA GLY A 44 12.32 -24.79 -4.12
C GLY A 44 13.54 -25.14 -4.97
N LYS A 45 14.37 -26.06 -4.53
CA LYS A 45 15.54 -26.53 -5.27
C LYS A 45 15.14 -27.51 -6.39
N GLU A 46 14.19 -28.39 -6.09
CA GLU A 46 13.65 -29.35 -7.03
C GLU A 46 12.40 -28.82 -7.74
N GLN A 47 12.05 -29.42 -8.87
CA GLN A 47 10.89 -29.02 -9.66
C GLN A 47 9.58 -29.23 -8.89
N LEU A 48 9.47 -30.33 -8.15
CA LEU A 48 8.29 -30.62 -7.34
C LEU A 48 8.10 -29.61 -6.22
N GLU A 49 9.18 -29.27 -5.50
CA GLU A 49 9.17 -28.26 -4.44
C GLU A 49 8.70 -26.90 -4.97
N ARG A 50 9.25 -26.46 -6.13
CA ARG A 50 8.80 -25.21 -6.78
C ARG A 50 7.32 -25.25 -7.17
N LYS A 51 6.83 -26.39 -7.64
CA LYS A 51 5.43 -26.58 -7.99
C LYS A 51 4.52 -26.44 -6.77
N LEU A 52 4.92 -26.96 -5.61
CA LEU A 52 4.20 -26.80 -4.34
C LEU A 52 4.13 -25.33 -3.93
N LEU A 53 5.26 -24.62 -3.99
CA LEU A 53 5.33 -23.17 -3.68
C LEU A 53 4.45 -22.34 -4.61
N VAL A 54 4.57 -22.55 -5.93
CA VAL A 54 3.78 -21.85 -6.96
C VAL A 54 2.28 -22.10 -6.75
N ASN A 55 1.87 -23.33 -6.51
CA ASN A 55 0.45 -23.65 -6.28
C ASN A 55 -0.09 -23.06 -4.98
N SER A 56 0.74 -22.96 -3.94
CA SER A 56 0.35 -22.40 -2.64
C SER A 56 -0.06 -20.94 -2.77
N VAL A 57 0.76 -20.08 -3.36
CA VAL A 57 0.45 -18.65 -3.55
C VAL A 57 -0.38 -18.38 -4.80
N GLY A 58 -0.30 -19.26 -5.80
CA GLY A 58 -1.03 -19.16 -7.07
C GLY A 58 -2.55 -19.19 -6.92
N ARG A 59 -3.06 -19.72 -5.81
CA ARG A 59 -4.49 -19.66 -5.47
C ARG A 59 -4.92 -18.33 -4.84
N LYS A 60 -3.97 -17.43 -4.56
CA LYS A 60 -4.18 -16.19 -3.82
C LYS A 60 -3.84 -14.94 -4.62
N TRP A 61 -3.22 -15.05 -5.79
CA TRP A 61 -2.77 -13.90 -6.57
C TRP A 61 -3.90 -12.97 -7.01
N GLU A 62 -5.09 -13.53 -7.29
CA GLU A 62 -6.26 -12.73 -7.68
C GLU A 62 -6.73 -11.80 -6.57
N PHE A 63 -6.65 -12.23 -5.30
CA PHE A 63 -7.01 -11.38 -4.16
C PHE A 63 -6.10 -10.15 -4.06
N THR A 64 -4.80 -10.31 -4.29
CA THR A 64 -3.85 -9.19 -4.27
C THR A 64 -4.15 -8.22 -5.39
N PHE A 65 -4.33 -8.73 -6.59
CA PHE A 65 -4.63 -7.89 -7.77
C PHE A 65 -5.98 -7.17 -7.62
N THR A 66 -7.02 -7.90 -7.23
CA THR A 66 -8.36 -7.33 -7.00
C THR A 66 -8.31 -6.25 -5.91
N THR A 67 -7.60 -6.50 -4.80
CA THR A 67 -7.48 -5.51 -3.73
C THR A 67 -6.72 -4.27 -4.19
N LEU A 68 -5.68 -4.40 -5.01
CA LEU A 68 -4.99 -3.26 -5.62
C LEU A 68 -5.93 -2.43 -6.50
N VAL A 69 -6.73 -3.10 -7.34
CA VAL A 69 -7.71 -2.43 -8.21
C VAL A 69 -8.79 -1.73 -7.39
N VAL A 70 -9.30 -2.38 -6.34
CA VAL A 70 -10.31 -1.79 -5.45
C VAL A 70 -9.73 -0.61 -4.65
N PHE A 71 -8.48 -0.69 -4.22
CA PHE A 71 -7.78 0.43 -3.58
C PHE A 71 -7.68 1.64 -4.51
N GLY A 72 -7.24 1.45 -5.76
CA GLY A 72 -7.21 2.50 -6.78
C GLY A 72 -8.60 3.01 -7.15
N GLY A 73 -9.58 2.14 -7.32
CA GLY A 73 -10.98 2.49 -7.58
C GLY A 73 -11.64 3.23 -6.42
N GLY A 74 -11.29 2.87 -5.18
CA GLY A 74 -11.71 3.58 -3.98
C GLY A 74 -11.20 5.02 -3.96
N PHE A 75 -9.92 5.23 -4.30
CA PHE A 75 -9.37 6.58 -4.47
C PHE A 75 -10.04 7.35 -5.60
N PHE A 76 -10.27 6.71 -6.75
CA PHE A 76 -10.98 7.33 -7.87
C PHE A 76 -12.35 7.84 -7.45
N ALA A 77 -13.09 7.06 -6.71
CA ALA A 77 -14.45 7.40 -6.31
C ALA A 77 -14.51 8.44 -5.17
N SER A 78 -13.66 8.30 -4.16
CA SER A 78 -13.72 9.13 -2.93
C SER A 78 -12.80 10.34 -2.96
N PHE A 79 -11.62 10.23 -3.60
CA PHE A 79 -10.61 11.29 -3.71
C PHE A 79 -10.12 11.46 -5.16
N PRO A 80 -11.02 11.88 -6.09
CA PRO A 80 -10.72 11.88 -7.53
C PRO A 80 -9.53 12.78 -7.89
N LEU A 81 -9.30 13.87 -7.17
CA LEU A 81 -8.18 14.75 -7.42
C LEU A 81 -6.84 14.07 -7.14
N PHE A 82 -6.76 13.27 -6.08
CA PHE A 82 -5.58 12.43 -5.83
C PHE A 82 -5.39 11.41 -6.95
N TYR A 83 -6.46 10.72 -7.34
CA TYR A 83 -6.39 9.72 -8.40
C TYR A 83 -5.85 10.32 -9.70
N SER A 84 -6.39 11.46 -10.15
CA SER A 84 -5.93 12.13 -11.37
C SER A 84 -4.48 12.61 -11.24
N THR A 85 -4.09 13.13 -10.08
CA THR A 85 -2.74 13.65 -9.84
C THR A 85 -1.70 12.53 -9.73
N SER A 86 -1.99 11.48 -8.95
CA SER A 86 -1.04 10.39 -8.73
C SER A 86 -1.02 9.38 -9.88
N PHE A 87 -2.19 8.80 -10.22
CA PHE A 87 -2.24 7.78 -11.28
C PHE A 87 -2.06 8.38 -12.67
N GLY A 88 -2.61 9.57 -12.91
CA GLY A 88 -2.42 10.29 -14.16
C GLY A 88 -1.06 10.98 -14.29
N GLY A 89 -0.53 11.55 -13.20
CA GLY A 89 0.73 12.29 -13.19
C GLY A 89 1.96 11.40 -13.05
N ALA A 90 1.95 10.48 -12.06
CA ALA A 90 3.01 9.51 -11.82
C ALA A 90 2.84 8.21 -12.64
N TYR A 91 2.38 8.33 -13.88
CA TYR A 91 1.94 7.19 -14.68
C TYR A 91 3.03 6.14 -14.95
N TRP A 92 4.30 6.50 -15.02
CA TRP A 92 5.36 5.52 -15.24
C TRP A 92 5.51 4.52 -14.10
N VAL A 93 5.41 4.97 -12.85
CA VAL A 93 5.42 4.06 -11.69
C VAL A 93 4.22 3.13 -11.73
N TRP A 94 3.04 3.68 -11.96
CA TRP A 94 1.81 2.90 -12.02
C TRP A 94 1.76 1.93 -13.21
N MET A 95 2.30 2.34 -14.36
CA MET A 95 2.44 1.47 -15.54
C MET A 95 3.39 0.30 -15.26
N LEU A 96 4.51 0.52 -14.58
CA LEU A 96 5.43 -0.55 -14.19
C LEU A 96 4.78 -1.52 -13.19
N ILE A 97 4.06 -1.00 -12.18
CA ILE A 97 3.31 -1.82 -11.25
C ILE A 97 2.28 -2.67 -12.00
N LEU A 98 1.49 -2.05 -12.88
CA LEU A 98 0.50 -2.76 -13.68
C LEU A 98 1.15 -3.83 -14.56
N PHE A 99 2.27 -3.53 -15.20
CA PHE A 99 3.02 -4.49 -16.00
C PHE A 99 3.49 -5.70 -15.18
N CYS A 100 3.98 -5.47 -13.96
CA CYS A 100 4.33 -6.55 -13.03
C CYS A 100 3.13 -7.49 -12.77
N PHE A 101 1.95 -6.94 -12.52
CA PHE A 101 0.75 -7.75 -12.28
C PHE A 101 0.22 -8.43 -13.56
N ILE A 102 0.41 -7.84 -14.73
CA ILE A 102 0.06 -8.47 -16.01
C ILE A 102 0.94 -9.70 -16.26
N ILE A 103 2.26 -9.59 -16.11
CA ILE A 103 3.16 -10.73 -16.29
C ILE A 103 2.91 -11.82 -15.24
N GLN A 104 2.49 -11.45 -14.03
CA GLN A 104 2.03 -12.38 -13.00
C GLN A 104 0.82 -13.19 -13.47
N ALA A 105 -0.22 -12.52 -13.95
CA ALA A 105 -1.44 -13.16 -14.42
C ALA A 105 -1.15 -14.13 -15.58
N VAL A 106 -0.40 -13.68 -16.58
CA VAL A 106 0.03 -14.48 -17.71
C VAL A 106 0.84 -15.71 -17.25
N SER A 107 1.73 -15.53 -16.27
CA SER A 107 2.58 -16.60 -15.77
C SER A 107 1.78 -17.68 -15.04
N TYR A 108 0.82 -17.32 -14.20
CA TYR A 108 -0.03 -18.31 -13.53
C TYR A 108 -0.93 -19.06 -14.51
N GLU A 109 -1.47 -18.36 -15.50
CA GLU A 109 -2.40 -18.95 -16.46
C GLU A 109 -1.70 -19.92 -17.44
N TYR A 110 -0.53 -19.54 -17.96
CA TYR A 110 0.08 -20.25 -19.08
C TYR A 110 1.21 -21.22 -18.73
N GLN A 111 1.81 -21.15 -17.52
CA GLN A 111 2.97 -21.98 -17.18
C GLN A 111 2.74 -23.51 -17.28
N ASN A 112 1.48 -23.96 -17.09
CA ASN A 112 1.10 -25.37 -17.11
C ASN A 112 0.24 -25.76 -18.34
N LYS A 113 0.02 -24.84 -19.30
CA LYS A 113 -0.78 -25.14 -20.50
C LYS A 113 -0.03 -26.06 -21.47
N ASN A 114 -0.75 -26.98 -22.08
CA ASN A 114 -0.23 -27.78 -23.18
C ASN A 114 0.16 -26.86 -24.37
N GLY A 115 1.33 -27.06 -24.96
CA GLY A 115 1.86 -26.18 -25.99
C GLY A 115 2.63 -24.96 -25.48
N ASN A 116 2.96 -24.92 -24.21
CA ASN A 116 3.83 -23.90 -23.63
C ASN A 116 5.23 -23.93 -24.25
N VAL A 117 5.53 -22.97 -25.13
CA VAL A 117 6.81 -22.87 -25.86
C VAL A 117 7.93 -22.33 -24.96
N LEU A 118 7.61 -21.46 -23.98
CA LEU A 118 8.59 -20.80 -23.14
C LEU A 118 9.09 -21.66 -21.98
N GLY A 119 8.36 -22.70 -21.61
CA GLY A 119 8.66 -23.57 -20.49
C GLY A 119 8.29 -22.98 -19.12
N SER A 120 7.94 -23.82 -18.17
CA SER A 120 7.48 -23.42 -16.82
C SER A 120 8.49 -22.56 -16.05
N ARG A 121 9.80 -22.81 -16.27
CA ARG A 121 10.87 -22.06 -15.59
C ARG A 121 10.88 -20.59 -16.00
N THR A 122 10.60 -20.25 -17.25
CA THR A 122 10.52 -18.86 -17.74
C THR A 122 9.40 -18.11 -17.03
N TYR A 123 8.22 -18.73 -16.92
CA TYR A 123 7.10 -18.13 -16.20
C TYR A 123 7.38 -17.99 -14.69
N GLN A 124 8.07 -18.94 -14.08
CA GLN A 124 8.52 -18.81 -12.68
C GLN A 124 9.52 -17.67 -12.50
N THR A 125 10.37 -17.40 -13.51
CA THR A 125 11.26 -16.24 -13.52
C THR A 125 10.47 -14.92 -13.62
N PHE A 126 9.42 -14.88 -14.44
CA PHE A 126 8.50 -13.71 -14.50
C PHE A 126 7.81 -13.47 -13.15
N LEU A 127 7.36 -14.52 -12.48
CA LEU A 127 6.81 -14.43 -11.14
C LEU A 127 7.85 -13.92 -10.12
N PHE A 128 9.09 -14.37 -10.23
CA PHE A 128 10.19 -13.85 -9.39
C PHE A 128 10.43 -12.36 -9.62
N ILE A 129 10.45 -11.90 -10.87
CA ILE A 129 10.58 -10.47 -11.20
C ILE A 129 9.42 -9.66 -10.61
N ASN A 130 8.19 -10.13 -10.78
CA ASN A 130 7.02 -9.52 -10.16
C ASN A 130 7.14 -9.48 -8.64
N GLY A 131 7.55 -10.59 -8.03
CA GLY A 131 7.73 -10.71 -6.59
C GLY A 131 8.79 -9.78 -6.01
N LEU A 132 9.77 -9.39 -6.80
CA LEU A 132 10.79 -8.40 -6.44
C LEU A 132 10.30 -6.96 -6.66
N LEU A 133 9.85 -6.66 -7.87
CA LEU A 133 9.59 -5.26 -8.28
C LEU A 133 8.28 -4.71 -7.70
N ALA A 134 7.20 -5.48 -7.71
CA ALA A 134 5.89 -4.95 -7.31
C ALA A 134 5.85 -4.47 -5.85
N PRO A 135 6.35 -5.20 -4.84
CA PRO A 135 6.38 -4.70 -3.47
C PRO A 135 7.28 -3.48 -3.28
N ILE A 136 8.44 -3.43 -3.95
CA ILE A 136 9.37 -2.30 -3.86
C ILE A 136 8.73 -1.04 -4.46
N LEU A 137 8.14 -1.14 -5.64
CA LEU A 137 7.50 -0.01 -6.32
C LEU A 137 6.25 0.49 -5.56
N LEU A 138 5.42 -0.43 -5.07
CA LEU A 138 4.25 -0.07 -4.25
C LEU A 138 4.68 0.58 -2.94
N GLY A 139 5.68 0.05 -2.26
CA GLY A 139 6.23 0.64 -1.05
C GLY A 139 6.81 2.03 -1.30
N ALA A 140 7.59 2.21 -2.36
CA ALA A 140 8.13 3.52 -2.74
C ALA A 140 7.03 4.52 -3.09
N ALA A 141 5.97 4.09 -3.79
CA ALA A 141 4.82 4.93 -4.11
C ALA A 141 4.05 5.36 -2.85
N VAL A 142 3.82 4.45 -1.90
CA VAL A 142 3.17 4.77 -0.62
C VAL A 142 4.04 5.67 0.25
N SER A 143 5.37 5.51 0.23
CA SER A 143 6.28 6.37 0.97
C SER A 143 6.17 7.84 0.55
N THR A 144 5.76 8.14 -0.69
CA THR A 144 5.52 9.52 -1.14
C THR A 144 4.39 10.22 -0.40
N PHE A 145 3.51 9.49 0.28
CA PHE A 145 2.50 10.05 1.19
C PHE A 145 3.15 10.80 2.38
N PHE A 146 4.39 10.47 2.68
CA PHE A 146 5.14 11.07 3.77
C PHE A 146 6.30 11.96 3.30
N THR A 147 6.89 11.64 2.16
CA THR A 147 8.06 12.36 1.64
C THR A 147 7.70 13.47 0.65
N GLY A 148 6.54 13.34 0.00
CA GLY A 148 6.05 14.28 -1.01
C GLY A 148 6.52 13.94 -2.43
N SER A 149 5.92 14.66 -3.39
CA SER A 149 6.18 14.55 -4.81
C SER A 149 6.10 15.93 -5.48
N ALA A 150 6.80 16.13 -6.59
CA ALA A 150 6.82 17.40 -7.29
C ALA A 150 5.67 17.49 -8.31
N PHE A 151 4.54 18.01 -7.88
CA PHE A 151 3.38 18.29 -8.72
C PHE A 151 2.72 19.62 -8.36
N MET A 152 1.96 20.16 -9.30
CA MET A 152 1.13 21.34 -9.11
C MET A 152 -0.33 21.00 -9.42
N VAL A 153 -1.25 21.60 -8.66
CA VAL A 153 -2.70 21.50 -8.91
C VAL A 153 -3.23 22.87 -9.25
N ASN A 154 -3.81 23.01 -10.45
CA ASN A 154 -4.49 24.21 -10.89
C ASN A 154 -5.96 24.15 -10.46
N ARG A 155 -6.28 24.78 -9.36
CA ARG A 155 -7.63 24.75 -8.78
C ARG A 155 -8.62 25.62 -9.56
N ASP A 156 -8.14 26.65 -10.22
CA ASP A 156 -8.99 27.49 -11.09
C ASP A 156 -9.50 26.68 -12.28
N ALA A 157 -8.68 25.77 -12.82
CA ALA A 157 -9.10 24.85 -13.88
C ALA A 157 -10.16 23.82 -13.43
N ILE A 158 -10.25 23.51 -12.15
CA ILE A 158 -11.31 22.65 -11.61
C ILE A 158 -12.65 23.40 -11.59
N ALA A 159 -12.63 24.71 -11.30
CA ALA A 159 -13.83 25.54 -11.22
C ALA A 159 -14.33 25.98 -12.60
N ASP A 160 -13.44 26.15 -13.58
CA ASP A 160 -13.75 26.60 -14.95
C ASP A 160 -13.74 25.43 -15.94
N LEU A 161 -14.91 24.85 -16.15
CA LEU A 161 -15.12 23.77 -17.13
C LEU A 161 -15.16 24.25 -18.59
N SER A 162 -15.12 25.56 -18.85
CA SER A 162 -15.21 26.14 -20.20
C SER A 162 -13.87 26.21 -20.93
N GLY A 163 -12.76 26.06 -20.22
CA GLY A 163 -11.41 26.09 -20.79
C GLY A 163 -10.99 24.76 -21.41
N ALA A 164 -11.05 24.62 -22.71
CA ALA A 164 -10.79 23.38 -23.44
C ALA A 164 -9.35 22.81 -23.36
N SER A 165 -8.42 23.46 -22.68
CA SER A 165 -7.02 23.06 -22.60
C SER A 165 -6.35 23.23 -21.23
N GLN A 166 -7.11 23.37 -20.15
CA GLN A 166 -6.54 23.57 -18.83
C GLN A 166 -6.20 22.25 -18.17
N VAL A 167 -4.94 22.06 -17.88
CA VAL A 167 -4.44 20.91 -17.12
C VAL A 167 -4.75 21.11 -15.64
N ILE A 168 -5.49 20.19 -15.02
CA ILE A 168 -5.85 20.26 -13.59
C ILE A 168 -4.64 19.97 -12.71
N SER A 169 -3.84 18.97 -13.05
CA SER A 169 -2.61 18.64 -12.35
C SER A 169 -1.45 18.47 -13.30
N GLU A 170 -0.32 19.05 -12.95
CA GLU A 170 0.92 18.98 -13.71
C GLU A 170 2.01 18.34 -12.88
N TRP A 171 2.69 17.34 -13.47
CA TRP A 171 3.85 16.71 -12.84
C TRP A 171 5.11 17.41 -13.29
N LEU A 172 5.89 17.91 -12.33
CA LEU A 172 7.05 18.73 -12.63
C LEU A 172 8.28 17.87 -12.96
N PRO A 173 9.19 18.36 -13.84
CA PRO A 173 10.39 17.63 -14.19
C PRO A 173 11.37 17.58 -13.01
N TYR A 174 11.97 16.42 -12.81
CA TYR A 174 13.08 16.25 -11.89
C TYR A 174 14.40 16.60 -12.59
N LYS A 175 15.08 17.68 -12.16
CA LYS A 175 16.33 18.17 -12.79
C LYS A 175 16.24 18.28 -14.33
N GLY A 176 15.10 18.77 -14.83
CA GLY A 176 14.86 18.98 -16.26
C GLY A 176 14.45 17.73 -17.05
N ILE A 177 14.29 16.57 -16.39
CA ILE A 177 13.86 15.31 -17.02
C ILE A 177 12.47 14.94 -16.51
N GLN A 178 11.54 14.64 -17.41
CA GLN A 178 10.20 14.17 -17.05
C GLN A 178 10.24 12.68 -16.70
N LEU A 179 10.20 12.38 -15.41
CA LEU A 179 10.26 11.01 -14.89
C LEU A 179 8.89 10.46 -14.47
N HIS A 180 7.87 11.33 -14.36
CA HIS A 180 6.49 10.96 -14.06
C HIS A 180 6.32 9.89 -12.98
N GLY A 181 6.87 10.19 -11.80
CA GLY A 181 6.79 9.33 -10.61
C GLY A 181 8.00 8.42 -10.40
N LEU A 182 8.82 8.13 -11.42
CA LEU A 182 10.03 7.31 -11.22
C LEU A 182 11.07 8.00 -10.33
N GLU A 183 11.03 9.33 -10.17
CA GLU A 183 11.86 10.07 -9.22
C GLU A 183 11.62 9.64 -7.77
N ALA A 184 10.49 9.02 -7.46
CA ALA A 184 10.23 8.46 -6.13
C ALA A 184 11.32 7.46 -5.68
N VAL A 185 11.87 6.67 -6.61
CA VAL A 185 12.95 5.72 -6.32
C VAL A 185 14.34 6.38 -6.18
N LEU A 186 14.46 7.67 -6.50
CA LEU A 186 15.67 8.44 -6.27
C LEU A 186 15.78 8.98 -4.84
N ASN A 187 14.66 8.99 -4.10
CA ASN A 187 14.67 9.33 -2.69
C ASN A 187 15.02 8.08 -1.87
N ILE A 188 16.11 8.16 -1.12
CA ILE A 188 16.63 7.04 -0.33
C ILE A 188 15.60 6.48 0.65
N TRP A 189 14.77 7.34 1.27
CA TRP A 189 13.77 6.90 2.23
C TRP A 189 12.60 6.17 1.57
N ASN A 190 12.22 6.54 0.35
CA ASN A 190 11.24 5.80 -0.43
C ASN A 190 11.76 4.41 -0.80
N VAL A 191 13.06 4.31 -1.13
CA VAL A 191 13.70 3.01 -1.40
C VAL A 191 13.78 2.17 -0.13
N VAL A 192 14.16 2.74 1.01
CA VAL A 192 14.20 2.04 2.30
C VAL A 192 12.83 1.50 2.65
N PHE A 193 11.76 2.28 2.46
CA PHE A 193 10.40 1.81 2.71
C PHE A 193 9.97 0.73 1.70
N GLY A 194 10.28 0.90 0.43
CA GLY A 194 10.02 -0.12 -0.60
C GLY A 194 10.71 -1.45 -0.29
N LEU A 195 11.95 -1.41 0.14
CA LEU A 195 12.69 -2.60 0.59
C LEU A 195 12.11 -3.19 1.88
N ALA A 196 11.67 -2.35 2.82
CA ALA A 196 10.99 -2.81 4.03
C ALA A 196 9.70 -3.58 3.68
N VAL A 197 8.89 -3.05 2.77
CA VAL A 197 7.67 -3.73 2.26
C VAL A 197 8.01 -5.03 1.55
N PHE A 198 9.07 -5.07 0.75
CA PHE A 198 9.53 -6.29 0.09
C PHE A 198 9.94 -7.37 1.10
N PHE A 199 10.76 -7.04 2.08
CA PHE A 199 11.18 -8.01 3.10
C PHE A 199 10.03 -8.39 4.06
N LEU A 200 9.09 -7.48 4.32
CA LEU A 200 7.84 -7.81 5.02
C LEU A 200 7.04 -8.84 4.22
N ALA A 201 6.83 -8.62 2.92
CA ALA A 201 6.11 -9.52 2.04
C ALA A 201 6.76 -10.92 2.03
N ARG A 202 8.08 -11.00 2.01
CA ARG A 202 8.81 -12.27 2.13
C ARG A 202 8.64 -12.92 3.50
N THR A 203 8.70 -12.15 4.57
CA THR A 203 8.49 -12.63 5.94
C THR A 203 7.09 -13.23 6.11
N THR A 204 6.08 -12.50 5.67
CA THR A 204 4.68 -12.98 5.68
C THR A 204 4.52 -14.23 4.80
N ALA A 205 5.14 -14.27 3.61
CA ALA A 205 5.12 -15.43 2.74
C ALA A 205 5.76 -16.66 3.38
N LEU A 206 6.87 -16.50 4.08
CA LEU A 206 7.53 -17.59 4.79
C LEU A 206 6.66 -18.17 5.90
N LEU A 207 5.99 -17.31 6.67
CA LEU A 207 5.00 -17.73 7.66
C LEU A 207 3.79 -18.43 7.01
N PHE A 208 3.36 -17.95 5.84
CA PHE A 208 2.31 -18.57 5.06
C PHE A 208 2.72 -19.97 4.56
N PHE A 209 3.91 -20.14 4.01
CA PHE A 209 4.41 -21.45 3.56
C PHE A 209 4.54 -22.42 4.72
N ILE A 210 5.06 -21.98 5.87
CA ILE A 210 5.16 -22.81 7.09
C ILE A 210 3.78 -23.30 7.53
N ASN A 211 2.74 -22.48 7.40
CA ASN A 211 1.37 -22.84 7.78
C ASN A 211 0.68 -23.73 6.73
N ASN A 212 0.92 -23.50 5.45
CA ASN A 212 0.10 -24.02 4.35
C ASN A 212 0.70 -25.24 3.63
N ILE A 213 2.01 -25.44 3.70
CA ILE A 213 2.70 -26.54 3.00
C ILE A 213 3.15 -27.58 4.02
N ASP A 214 2.70 -28.81 3.83
CA ASP A 214 3.09 -29.95 4.66
C ASP A 214 4.25 -30.73 4.00
N ASP A 215 5.42 -30.09 3.96
CA ASP A 215 6.68 -30.64 3.49
C ASP A 215 7.81 -30.23 4.44
N GLU A 216 8.50 -31.22 5.00
CA GLU A 216 9.52 -30.98 6.02
C GLU A 216 10.73 -30.21 5.48
N THR A 217 11.09 -30.43 4.22
CA THR A 217 12.22 -29.74 3.59
C THR A 217 11.92 -28.27 3.37
N ILE A 218 10.73 -27.97 2.84
CA ILE A 218 10.25 -26.60 2.67
C ILE A 218 10.09 -25.91 4.02
N TYR A 219 9.55 -26.62 5.02
CA TYR A 219 9.40 -26.11 6.39
C TYR A 219 10.74 -25.66 6.98
N LYS A 220 11.77 -26.53 6.97
CA LYS A 220 13.11 -26.21 7.51
C LYS A 220 13.76 -25.04 6.78
N ARG A 221 13.69 -25.03 5.44
CA ARG A 221 14.24 -23.92 4.63
C ARG A 221 13.49 -22.61 4.88
N SER A 222 12.17 -22.67 4.97
CA SER A 222 11.34 -21.48 5.25
C SER A 222 11.63 -20.90 6.63
N ARG A 223 11.76 -21.74 7.64
CA ARG A 223 12.11 -21.30 9.01
C ARG A 223 13.50 -20.70 9.08
N GLY A 224 14.49 -21.28 8.38
CA GLY A 224 15.84 -20.71 8.28
C GLY A 224 15.86 -19.36 7.56
N ALA A 225 15.11 -19.24 6.46
CA ALA A 225 14.99 -18.01 5.70
C ALA A 225 14.22 -16.91 6.48
N LEU A 226 13.27 -17.30 7.34
CA LEU A 226 12.45 -16.38 8.14
C LEU A 226 13.32 -15.47 9.03
N ALA A 227 14.31 -16.01 9.70
CA ALA A 227 15.18 -15.25 10.61
C ALA A 227 15.85 -14.08 9.89
N TRP A 228 16.43 -14.34 8.72
CA TRP A 228 17.14 -13.30 7.94
C TRP A 228 16.19 -12.27 7.32
N ASN A 229 15.10 -12.73 6.72
CA ASN A 229 14.14 -11.81 6.11
C ASN A 229 13.46 -10.93 7.15
N ALA A 230 13.09 -11.49 8.30
CA ALA A 230 12.52 -10.74 9.40
C ALA A 230 13.52 -9.74 10.01
N ALA A 231 14.78 -10.12 10.19
CA ALA A 231 15.82 -9.22 10.69
C ALA A 231 16.03 -8.02 9.76
N ILE A 232 16.16 -8.25 8.45
CA ILE A 232 16.33 -7.17 7.47
C ILE A 232 15.08 -6.28 7.44
N PHE A 233 13.88 -6.89 7.43
CA PHE A 233 12.62 -6.14 7.51
C PHE A 233 12.59 -5.22 8.74
N LEU A 234 12.89 -5.75 9.92
CA LEU A 234 12.83 -4.99 11.16
C LEU A 234 13.84 -3.83 11.16
N ILE A 235 15.06 -4.05 10.68
CA ILE A 235 16.08 -2.99 10.58
C ILE A 235 15.59 -1.87 9.65
N LEU A 236 15.11 -2.21 8.47
CA LEU A 236 14.62 -1.23 7.49
C LEU A 236 13.37 -0.50 7.98
N PHE A 237 12.44 -1.24 8.57
CA PHE A 237 11.20 -0.67 9.12
C PHE A 237 11.47 0.27 10.29
N LEU A 238 12.31 -0.12 11.22
CA LEU A 238 12.68 0.72 12.36
C LEU A 238 13.45 1.97 11.92
N ALA A 239 14.35 1.84 10.95
CA ALA A 239 15.05 2.99 10.37
C ALA A 239 14.08 3.97 9.71
N TYR A 240 13.14 3.46 8.91
CA TYR A 240 12.11 4.28 8.29
C TYR A 240 11.17 4.91 9.32
N LEU A 241 10.73 4.13 10.31
CA LEU A 241 9.87 4.61 11.38
C LEU A 241 10.53 5.74 12.18
N PHE A 242 11.81 5.58 12.52
CA PHE A 242 12.58 6.63 13.17
C PHE A 242 12.61 7.91 12.30
N PHE A 243 12.93 7.78 11.03
CA PHE A 243 12.87 8.90 10.08
C PHE A 243 11.49 9.54 10.05
N LEU A 244 10.42 8.74 9.89
CA LEU A 244 9.05 9.22 9.80
C LEU A 244 8.62 10.00 11.04
N LEU A 245 8.92 9.49 12.22
CA LEU A 245 8.48 10.10 13.48
C LEU A 245 9.29 11.34 13.87
N THR A 246 10.51 11.49 13.34
CA THR A 246 11.41 12.62 13.65
C THR A 246 11.39 13.73 12.60
N LYS A 247 10.91 13.42 11.37
CA LYS A 247 10.87 14.43 10.30
C LYS A 247 9.76 15.46 10.51
N GLN A 248 9.90 16.60 9.81
CA GLN A 248 8.79 17.51 9.58
C GLN A 248 7.72 16.84 8.72
N GLY A 249 6.46 17.02 9.07
CA GLY A 249 5.32 16.54 8.29
C GLY A 249 4.45 17.70 7.83
N PHE A 250 3.49 17.37 6.99
CA PHE A 250 2.66 18.31 6.25
C PHE A 250 1.30 18.44 6.94
N ALA A 251 1.04 19.57 7.56
CA ALA A 251 -0.25 19.91 8.16
C ALA A 251 -1.00 20.92 7.29
N TYR A 252 -2.32 20.85 7.27
CA TYR A 252 -3.13 21.88 6.65
C TYR A 252 -3.90 22.71 7.69
N ASP A 253 -4.26 23.94 7.34
CA ASP A 253 -5.08 24.81 8.20
C ASP A 253 -6.54 24.32 8.17
N PRO A 254 -7.14 23.92 9.32
CA PRO A 254 -8.54 23.53 9.38
C PRO A 254 -9.53 24.58 8.90
N ALA A 255 -9.18 25.87 9.03
CA ALA A 255 -10.00 26.99 8.56
C ALA A 255 -9.90 27.20 7.04
N ASN A 256 -8.74 26.89 6.46
CA ASN A 256 -8.50 26.95 5.02
C ASN A 256 -7.68 25.72 4.55
N PRO A 257 -8.33 24.62 4.16
CA PRO A 257 -7.67 23.38 3.77
C PRO A 257 -6.73 23.50 2.55
N GLU A 258 -6.72 24.63 1.87
CA GLU A 258 -5.80 24.91 0.75
C GLU A 258 -4.40 25.33 1.23
N VAL A 259 -4.27 25.76 2.47
CA VAL A 259 -3.00 26.20 3.06
C VAL A 259 -2.37 25.02 3.78
N THR A 260 -1.20 24.61 3.31
CA THR A 260 -0.39 23.54 3.93
C THR A 260 0.91 24.13 4.46
N TYR A 261 1.36 23.67 5.61
CA TYR A 261 2.60 24.10 6.26
C TYR A 261 3.33 22.95 6.93
N LEU A 262 4.63 23.12 7.18
CA LEU A 262 5.45 22.11 7.82
C LEU A 262 5.33 22.20 9.35
N VAL A 263 5.24 21.05 10.00
CA VAL A 263 5.21 20.90 11.46
C VAL A 263 6.24 19.88 11.89
N ASP A 264 7.09 20.25 12.86
CA ASP A 264 8.08 19.34 13.43
C ASP A 264 7.41 18.17 14.14
N TYR A 265 7.92 16.97 13.91
CA TYR A 265 7.43 15.73 14.52
C TYR A 265 5.93 15.47 14.27
N LYS A 266 5.40 15.88 13.12
CA LYS A 266 3.95 15.84 12.86
C LYS A 266 3.38 14.43 13.02
N TYR A 267 4.04 13.41 12.49
CA TYR A 267 3.53 12.02 12.54
C TYR A 267 3.64 11.42 13.95
N TRP A 268 4.64 11.82 14.72
CA TRP A 268 4.72 11.49 16.15
C TRP A 268 3.58 12.12 16.94
N LYS A 269 3.33 13.41 16.72
CA LYS A 269 2.21 14.12 17.32
C LYS A 269 0.87 13.46 16.96
N ASN A 270 0.67 13.07 15.70
CA ASN A 270 -0.53 12.37 15.26
C ASN A 270 -0.76 11.06 16.03
N LEU A 271 0.29 10.29 16.31
CA LEU A 271 0.17 9.08 17.12
C LEU A 271 -0.26 9.37 18.55
N ILE A 272 0.33 10.39 19.18
CA ILE A 272 0.01 10.73 20.58
C ILE A 272 -1.39 11.37 20.70
N GLU A 273 -1.74 12.24 19.78
CA GLU A 273 -3.01 12.96 19.78
C GLU A 273 -4.20 12.07 19.37
N MET A 274 -3.94 10.92 18.77
CA MET A 274 -4.95 9.92 18.40
C MET A 274 -4.72 8.59 19.15
N PRO A 275 -5.09 8.49 20.45
CA PRO A 275 -4.75 7.33 21.28
C PRO A 275 -5.31 6.00 20.75
N ALA A 276 -6.44 6.00 20.07
CA ALA A 276 -6.99 4.82 19.43
C ALA A 276 -6.08 4.32 18.28
N VAL A 277 -5.56 5.23 17.47
CA VAL A 277 -4.61 4.90 16.38
C VAL A 277 -3.29 4.43 16.95
N PHE A 278 -2.82 5.04 18.04
CA PHE A 278 -1.62 4.58 18.75
C PHE A 278 -1.81 3.16 19.29
N ALA A 279 -2.95 2.85 19.90
CA ALA A 279 -3.24 1.50 20.39
C ALA A 279 -3.26 0.47 19.25
N VAL A 280 -3.89 0.80 18.12
CA VAL A 280 -3.90 -0.06 16.91
C VAL A 280 -2.48 -0.28 16.39
N PHE A 281 -1.67 0.76 16.32
CA PHE A 281 -0.26 0.66 15.93
C PHE A 281 0.54 -0.24 16.85
N PHE A 282 0.45 -0.01 18.16
CA PHE A 282 1.20 -0.77 19.17
C PHE A 282 0.81 -2.25 19.19
N ILE A 283 -0.49 -2.55 19.20
CA ILE A 283 -1.00 -3.93 19.12
C ILE A 283 -0.53 -4.59 17.82
N GLY A 284 -0.59 -3.88 16.70
CA GLY A 284 -0.11 -4.35 15.41
C GLY A 284 1.36 -4.77 15.45
N VAL A 285 2.22 -3.91 15.95
CA VAL A 285 3.67 -4.19 16.07
C VAL A 285 3.93 -5.39 17.00
N VAL A 286 3.25 -5.45 18.13
CA VAL A 286 3.38 -6.59 19.07
C VAL A 286 2.97 -7.90 18.40
N LEU A 287 1.89 -7.91 17.63
CA LEU A 287 1.42 -9.11 16.93
C LEU A 287 2.37 -9.53 15.80
N VAL A 288 2.95 -8.58 15.06
CA VAL A 288 3.99 -8.90 14.06
C VAL A 288 5.18 -9.60 14.71
N LEU A 289 5.70 -9.02 15.78
CA LEU A 289 6.82 -9.59 16.52
C LEU A 289 6.46 -10.95 17.13
N ALA A 290 5.28 -11.08 17.71
CA ALA A 290 4.82 -12.35 18.28
C ALA A 290 4.73 -13.45 17.23
N GLY A 291 4.16 -13.18 16.05
CA GLY A 291 4.07 -14.16 14.95
C GLY A 291 5.45 -14.64 14.49
N ILE A 292 6.40 -13.74 14.32
CA ILE A 292 7.78 -14.05 13.92
C ILE A 292 8.50 -14.83 15.04
N LEU A 293 8.52 -14.29 16.24
CA LEU A 293 9.28 -14.87 17.36
C LEU A 293 8.74 -16.24 17.79
N LEU A 294 7.42 -16.40 17.89
CA LEU A 294 6.83 -17.70 18.22
C LEU A 294 7.19 -18.79 17.20
N THR A 295 7.21 -18.42 15.90
CA THR A 295 7.61 -19.36 14.86
C THR A 295 9.09 -19.70 14.89
N LEU A 296 9.96 -18.75 15.26
CA LEU A 296 11.40 -18.99 15.36
C LEU A 296 11.80 -19.72 16.62
N LEU A 297 11.16 -19.42 17.77
CA LEU A 297 11.55 -19.96 19.07
C LEU A 297 10.90 -21.31 19.38
N LYS A 298 9.66 -21.52 18.93
CA LYS A 298 8.91 -22.75 19.19
C LYS A 298 8.91 -23.67 17.97
N GLU A 299 9.64 -24.77 18.07
CA GLU A 299 9.65 -25.78 16.99
C GLU A 299 8.26 -26.38 16.78
N GLY A 300 7.88 -26.59 15.51
CA GLY A 300 6.56 -27.08 15.15
C GLY A 300 5.42 -26.05 15.22
N PHE A 301 5.67 -24.82 15.66
CA PHE A 301 4.66 -23.78 15.64
C PHE A 301 4.43 -23.26 14.21
N ARG A 302 3.27 -23.54 13.64
CA ARG A 302 2.92 -23.21 12.24
C ARG A 302 1.93 -22.03 12.12
N LYS A 303 1.37 -21.56 13.24
CA LYS A 303 0.29 -20.54 13.24
C LYS A 303 0.78 -19.09 13.28
N GLY A 304 2.07 -18.83 13.07
CA GLY A 304 2.66 -17.48 13.12
C GLY A 304 2.00 -16.48 12.18
N ILE A 305 1.57 -16.94 11.00
CA ILE A 305 0.88 -16.10 9.99
C ILE A 305 -0.39 -15.42 10.55
N TRP A 306 -1.13 -16.05 11.46
CA TRP A 306 -2.35 -15.47 12.01
C TRP A 306 -2.07 -14.29 12.94
N PHE A 307 -0.99 -14.34 13.69
CA PHE A 307 -0.55 -13.22 14.54
C PHE A 307 0.09 -12.11 13.70
N GLU A 308 1.08 -12.48 12.90
CA GLU A 308 1.82 -11.52 12.07
C GLU A 308 0.91 -10.85 11.04
N GLY A 309 0.04 -11.60 10.35
CA GLY A 309 -0.85 -11.05 9.33
C GLY A 309 -1.84 -10.03 9.89
N ILE A 310 -2.47 -10.31 11.03
CA ILE A 310 -3.32 -9.33 11.72
C ILE A 310 -2.47 -8.13 12.15
N GLY A 311 -1.28 -8.38 12.68
CA GLY A 311 -0.34 -7.32 13.07
C GLY A 311 0.06 -6.42 11.93
N VAL A 312 0.34 -6.97 10.74
CA VAL A 312 0.64 -6.21 9.52
C VAL A 312 -0.52 -5.31 9.12
N VAL A 313 -1.73 -5.85 9.11
CA VAL A 313 -2.93 -5.06 8.76
C VAL A 313 -3.12 -3.90 9.75
N LEU A 314 -3.02 -4.15 11.04
CA LEU A 314 -3.17 -3.11 12.07
C LEU A 314 -2.08 -2.05 12.00
N THR A 315 -0.82 -2.45 11.83
CA THR A 315 0.31 -1.51 11.72
C THR A 315 0.17 -0.65 10.47
N ALA A 316 -0.12 -1.25 9.31
CA ALA A 316 -0.30 -0.52 8.06
C ALA A 316 -1.52 0.42 8.13
N LEU A 317 -2.63 -0.02 8.71
CA LEU A 317 -3.81 0.81 8.94
C LEU A 317 -3.45 2.07 9.75
N ALA A 318 -2.74 1.91 10.86
CA ALA A 318 -2.33 3.04 11.68
C ALA A 318 -1.43 4.02 10.90
N LEU A 319 -0.50 3.53 10.08
CA LEU A 319 0.36 4.37 9.24
C LEU A 319 -0.44 5.17 8.21
N PHE A 320 -1.44 4.56 7.55
CA PHE A 320 -2.34 5.29 6.65
C PHE A 320 -3.18 6.32 7.39
N LEU A 321 -3.67 6.01 8.60
CA LEU A 321 -4.48 6.95 9.38
C LEU A 321 -3.68 8.17 9.81
N ILE A 322 -2.42 8.02 10.26
CA ILE A 322 -1.58 9.17 10.61
C ILE A 322 -1.18 10.02 9.41
N ALA A 323 -1.23 9.46 8.19
CA ALA A 323 -0.94 10.19 6.96
C ALA A 323 -2.05 11.16 6.57
N GLY A 324 -3.33 10.87 6.88
CA GLY A 324 -4.46 11.69 6.42
C GLY A 324 -5.35 12.28 7.50
N TRP A 325 -5.33 11.74 8.72
CA TRP A 325 -6.10 12.28 9.85
C TRP A 325 -5.33 13.34 10.63
N ASN A 326 -6.00 13.99 11.56
CA ASN A 326 -5.43 15.04 12.41
C ASN A 326 -4.85 16.22 11.61
N ASN A 327 -5.61 16.76 10.66
CA ASN A 327 -5.22 17.88 9.81
C ASN A 327 -3.88 17.67 9.09
N THR A 328 -3.68 16.49 8.54
CA THR A 328 -2.47 16.10 7.81
C THR A 328 -2.76 15.97 6.32
N SER A 329 -1.89 16.53 5.49
CA SER A 329 -1.94 16.35 4.04
C SER A 329 -1.33 15.00 3.69
N TYR A 330 -2.18 14.10 3.20
CA TYR A 330 -1.77 12.72 2.91
C TYR A 330 -0.98 12.57 1.60
N TYR A 331 -1.07 13.55 0.71
CA TYR A 331 -0.28 13.57 -0.52
C TYR A 331 0.36 14.94 -0.70
N PRO A 332 1.54 15.13 -0.14
CA PRO A 332 2.21 16.43 -0.16
C PRO A 332 2.80 16.74 -1.53
N ALA A 333 2.55 17.94 -2.02
CA ALA A 333 3.30 18.53 -3.11
C ALA A 333 4.55 19.18 -2.52
N TYR A 334 5.70 18.53 -2.66
CA TYR A 334 6.93 19.01 -2.04
C TYR A 334 8.16 18.56 -2.80
N SER A 335 9.06 19.50 -3.04
CA SER A 335 10.43 19.25 -3.45
C SER A 335 11.35 20.17 -2.64
N ALA A 336 12.54 19.68 -2.30
CA ALA A 336 13.52 20.48 -1.60
C ALA A 336 13.96 21.72 -2.41
N ASP A 337 13.93 21.62 -3.74
CA ASP A 337 14.29 22.68 -4.67
C ASP A 337 13.14 23.68 -4.93
N MET A 338 11.90 23.33 -4.56
CA MET A 338 10.69 24.11 -4.82
C MET A 338 9.75 24.05 -3.62
N PRO A 339 10.08 24.73 -2.50
CA PRO A 339 9.26 24.68 -1.28
C PRO A 339 7.88 25.34 -1.43
N GLU A 340 7.68 26.21 -2.42
CA GLU A 340 6.42 26.88 -2.75
C GLU A 340 5.32 25.91 -3.20
N LEU A 341 5.69 24.71 -3.64
CA LEU A 341 4.71 23.68 -4.06
C LEU A 341 3.81 23.21 -2.92
N ILE A 342 4.19 23.47 -1.67
CA ILE A 342 3.51 22.91 -0.49
C ILE A 342 2.00 23.22 -0.46
N ASN A 343 1.55 24.36 -0.99
CA ASN A 343 0.15 24.73 -1.06
C ASN A 343 -0.66 23.97 -2.12
N HIS A 344 0.01 23.20 -2.98
CA HIS A 344 -0.65 22.29 -3.91
C HIS A 344 -0.90 20.89 -3.30
N SER A 345 -0.52 20.70 -2.04
CA SER A 345 -0.69 19.43 -1.31
C SER A 345 -2.14 19.01 -1.18
N LEU A 346 -2.37 17.70 -1.27
CA LEU A 346 -3.71 17.13 -1.16
C LEU A 346 -3.95 16.58 0.25
N ASN A 347 -5.12 16.91 0.77
CA ASN A 347 -5.64 16.39 2.02
C ASN A 347 -7.07 15.89 1.86
N ILE A 348 -7.63 15.24 2.87
CA ILE A 348 -8.97 14.66 2.81
C ILE A 348 -10.09 15.69 2.63
N ARG A 349 -9.83 17.00 2.87
CA ARG A 349 -10.81 18.06 2.74
C ARG A 349 -10.84 18.67 1.35
N ASN A 350 -9.67 18.84 0.72
CA ASN A 350 -9.52 19.55 -0.54
C ASN A 350 -9.46 18.66 -1.79
N SER A 351 -9.41 17.34 -1.61
CA SER A 351 -9.28 16.36 -2.71
C SER A 351 -10.45 15.39 -2.84
N SER A 352 -11.41 15.43 -1.90
CA SER A 352 -12.54 14.51 -1.88
C SER A 352 -13.61 14.83 -2.90
N SER A 353 -14.39 13.81 -3.24
CA SER A 353 -15.62 13.92 -4.02
C SER A 353 -16.69 14.71 -3.28
N SER A 354 -17.79 15.06 -3.94
CA SER A 354 -18.87 15.85 -3.35
C SER A 354 -19.54 15.13 -2.17
N SER A 355 -20.15 15.92 -1.27
CA SER A 355 -20.92 15.39 -0.14
C SER A 355 -22.00 14.39 -0.58
N PHE A 356 -22.71 14.70 -1.66
CA PHE A 356 -23.72 13.80 -2.22
C PHE A 356 -23.11 12.47 -2.67
N THR A 357 -22.01 12.51 -3.40
CA THR A 357 -21.31 11.30 -3.88
C THR A 357 -20.85 10.44 -2.71
N LEU A 358 -20.16 11.01 -1.72
CA LEU A 358 -19.66 10.25 -0.57
C LEU A 358 -20.79 9.61 0.24
N LYS A 359 -21.90 10.33 0.45
CA LYS A 359 -23.09 9.80 1.14
C LYS A 359 -23.73 8.65 0.37
N THR A 360 -23.93 8.83 -0.94
CA THR A 360 -24.56 7.81 -1.79
C THR A 360 -23.70 6.56 -1.86
N MET A 361 -22.41 6.69 -2.06
CA MET A 361 -21.49 5.55 -2.06
C MET A 361 -21.47 4.82 -0.72
N SER A 362 -21.51 5.56 0.41
CA SER A 362 -21.56 4.95 1.75
C SER A 362 -22.83 4.12 1.92
N PHE A 363 -23.97 4.64 1.50
CA PHE A 363 -25.23 3.91 1.56
C PHE A 363 -25.22 2.66 0.66
N VAL A 364 -24.77 2.80 -0.58
CA VAL A 364 -24.69 1.67 -1.53
C VAL A 364 -23.73 0.58 -1.03
N SER A 365 -22.57 0.97 -0.53
CA SER A 365 -21.58 0.00 -0.02
C SER A 365 -22.12 -0.76 1.20
N LEU A 366 -22.84 -0.08 2.10
CA LEU A 366 -23.51 -0.72 3.24
C LEU A 366 -24.60 -1.69 2.78
N LEU A 367 -25.44 -1.27 1.84
CA LEU A 367 -26.52 -2.10 1.30
C LEU A 367 -25.97 -3.37 0.65
N LEU A 368 -24.94 -3.24 -0.20
CA LEU A 368 -24.29 -4.38 -0.85
C LEU A 368 -23.65 -5.32 0.17
N SER A 369 -23.03 -4.78 1.20
CA SER A 369 -22.43 -5.56 2.28
C SER A 369 -23.51 -6.37 3.03
N LEU A 370 -24.66 -5.77 3.33
CA LEU A 370 -25.80 -6.46 3.97
C LEU A 370 -26.39 -7.55 3.08
N ILE A 371 -26.48 -7.31 1.77
CA ILE A 371 -26.98 -8.32 0.81
C ILE A 371 -26.04 -9.53 0.80
N HIS A 372 -24.72 -9.32 0.72
CA HIS A 372 -23.73 -10.41 0.73
C HIS A 372 -23.74 -11.21 2.04
N LEU A 373 -23.98 -10.55 3.18
CA LEU A 373 -24.11 -11.24 4.47
C LEU A 373 -25.41 -12.05 4.57
N SER A 374 -26.44 -11.66 3.84
CA SER A 374 -27.76 -12.33 3.85
C SER A 374 -27.89 -13.43 2.81
N GLU A 375 -27.02 -13.49 1.80
CA GLU A 375 -26.99 -14.59 0.84
C GLU A 375 -26.51 -15.87 1.53
N PRO A 376 -27.35 -16.96 1.55
CA PRO A 376 -26.88 -18.24 2.00
C PRO A 376 -25.73 -18.66 1.07
N THR A 377 -24.55 -18.92 1.63
CA THR A 377 -23.45 -19.55 0.93
C THR A 377 -23.95 -20.85 0.31
N ARG A 378 -24.35 -20.82 -0.95
CA ARG A 378 -24.56 -22.01 -1.75
C ARG A 378 -23.17 -22.63 -1.94
N GLN A 379 -22.88 -23.62 -1.10
CA GLN A 379 -21.78 -24.55 -1.30
C GLN A 379 -22.06 -25.42 -2.53
#